data_7c462f5f2a69f61caafd4d270eab11d1
#
_entry.id   7c462f5f2a69f61caafd4d270eab11d1
#
_cell.length_a   1.000
_cell.length_b   1.000
_cell.length_c   1.000
_cell.angle_alpha   90.00
_cell.angle_beta   90.00
_cell.angle_gamma   90.00
#
_symmetry.space_group_name_H-M   'P 1'
#
loop_
_entity.id
_entity.type
_entity.pdbx_description
1 polymer ?
#
loop_
_entity_poly.entity_id
_entity_poly.type
_entity_poly.pdbx_seq_one_letter_code
_entity_poly.pdbx_strand_id
1 'polypeptide(L)'
;MESRGVPGGMARRTFIAASLSGITAVTLSSCFWADPGPTRTPSPSPTPTPIPGVPEPTAMRRSKWGTDPFARGAFSFDAVGSTPDLRDALAEPVGRRLVFAGEACSADAPGTLEGARQSGLRAAAHVMRLGDAGDRVAIIGAGVAGLTAARALVEDGFEVVVIEARDRIGGRVHSVDDDEYGGTAEFGAMFVHEAPPLEDELAAASVDLRPVDPTELVRTVEGEVVDPSPVGWEAIAAAQEWARGRSTDVSLADALAGSGIAPLSSEPGEDGLSPADWLRHAFASGVEPDTGAPPTRVSAQRFDADRLAFGPSQDEAAVATGRLADWVDAMAETVEVVLSSVVVRIAYDDERVSLRLDTGESLNVDRVVVTAPLGVLQTDTISFDPALPLLHQRAISDLGMGVVDTVWLAFDEPFWRTDAAASTDPVFLSLVGEIPTVAMWIDAGVARGTDEPVLVGIIAAGQALRLEALDDREFRKAVLPGLEPFARVAD
;
A
#
# COMPACT_ATOMS: atom_id res chain seq x y z
N MET A 1 -50.66 14.22 -17.74
CA MET A 1 -51.27 13.26 -16.81
C MET A 1 -50.44 12.02 -16.87
N GLU A 2 -49.66 11.61 -15.98
CA GLU A 2 -49.26 11.90 -14.61
C GLU A 2 -47.77 11.53 -14.43
N SER A 3 -47.07 12.38 -13.81
CA SER A 3 -45.70 12.17 -13.37
C SER A 3 -45.63 11.07 -12.28
N ARG A 4 -44.70 10.15 -12.37
CA ARG A 4 -44.23 9.39 -11.18
C ARG A 4 -42.75 9.59 -11.05
N GLY A 5 -42.42 10.27 -9.97
CA GLY A 5 -41.08 10.56 -9.53
C GLY A 5 -40.36 9.29 -9.04
N VAL A 6 -39.06 9.33 -9.19
CA VAL A 6 -38.08 8.42 -8.62
C VAL A 6 -37.89 8.80 -7.15
N PRO A 7 -37.94 7.89 -6.19
CA PRO A 7 -37.48 8.16 -4.85
C PRO A 7 -35.99 7.81 -4.75
N GLY A 8 -35.14 8.82 -4.65
CA GLY A 8 -33.83 8.64 -4.08
C GLY A 8 -33.92 8.40 -2.59
N GLY A 9 -33.01 7.63 -2.06
CA GLY A 9 -32.83 7.45 -0.63
C GLY A 9 -32.13 6.16 -0.29
N MET A 10 -30.82 6.20 -0.19
CA MET A 10 -30.04 5.17 0.49
C MET A 10 -30.52 5.08 1.95
N ALA A 11 -31.18 4.01 2.30
CA ALA A 11 -31.63 3.76 3.66
C ALA A 11 -30.48 3.17 4.48
N ARG A 12 -29.85 4.02 5.32
CA ARG A 12 -29.05 3.54 6.45
C ARG A 12 -29.98 2.75 7.39
N ARG A 13 -29.88 1.44 7.37
CA ARG A 13 -30.55 0.60 8.38
C ARG A 13 -29.58 0.35 9.53
N THR A 14 -29.72 1.20 10.55
CA THR A 14 -29.17 0.97 11.88
C THR A 14 -29.95 -0.17 12.53
N PHE A 15 -29.30 -1.27 12.86
CA PHE A 15 -29.87 -2.32 13.70
C PHE A 15 -29.82 -1.82 15.15
N ILE A 16 -30.94 -1.36 15.68
CA ILE A 16 -31.12 -1.14 17.12
C ILE A 16 -31.85 -2.35 17.68
N ALA A 17 -31.15 -3.19 18.41
CA ALA A 17 -31.76 -4.14 19.32
C ALA A 17 -31.83 -3.47 20.70
N ALA A 18 -33.04 -3.12 21.12
CA ALA A 18 -33.31 -2.60 22.45
C ALA A 18 -33.29 -3.73 23.48
N SER A 19 -32.49 -3.57 24.52
CA SER A 19 -32.77 -4.23 25.81
C SER A 19 -32.56 -3.22 26.96
N LEU A 20 -33.67 -2.84 27.54
CA LEU A 20 -33.78 -2.13 28.80
C LEU A 20 -33.42 -3.08 29.96
N SER A 21 -32.61 -2.64 30.89
CA SER A 21 -32.89 -2.76 32.33
C SER A 21 -31.75 -2.26 33.23
N GLY A 22 -32.05 -1.42 34.15
CA GLY A 22 -31.48 -1.44 35.50
C GLY A 22 -30.58 -0.28 35.89
N ILE A 23 -31.15 0.86 36.19
CA ILE A 23 -30.53 1.97 36.91
C ILE A 23 -30.41 1.62 38.39
N THR A 24 -29.20 1.73 38.95
CA THR A 24 -29.08 2.04 40.39
C THR A 24 -28.02 3.13 40.58
N ALA A 25 -28.49 4.30 40.90
CA ALA A 25 -27.66 5.44 41.24
C ALA A 25 -27.17 5.28 42.70
N VAL A 26 -25.87 5.45 42.88
CA VAL A 26 -25.29 5.79 44.20
C VAL A 26 -24.52 7.09 44.05
N THR A 27 -25.14 8.13 44.61
CA THR A 27 -24.52 9.42 44.79
C THR A 27 -23.58 9.38 46.00
N LEU A 28 -22.32 9.67 45.81
CA LEU A 28 -21.44 10.13 46.86
C LEU A 28 -20.82 11.46 46.45
N SER A 29 -21.34 12.46 47.10
CA SER A 29 -20.89 13.86 47.08
C SER A 29 -19.61 13.97 47.92
N SER A 30 -18.52 14.45 47.35
CA SER A 30 -17.49 15.11 48.13
C SER A 30 -16.86 16.22 47.29
N CYS A 31 -17.26 17.46 47.66
CA CYS A 31 -16.62 18.68 47.15
C CYS A 31 -15.20 18.79 47.67
N PHE A 32 -14.25 18.77 46.73
CA PHE A 32 -12.97 19.41 46.94
C PHE A 32 -12.83 20.51 45.89
N TRP A 33 -12.88 21.74 46.37
CA TRP A 33 -12.49 22.92 45.62
C TRP A 33 -10.95 22.86 45.49
N ALA A 34 -10.48 22.54 44.31
CA ALA A 34 -9.10 22.81 43.90
C ALA A 34 -9.13 24.14 43.13
N ASP A 35 -8.38 25.11 43.60
CA ASP A 35 -8.13 26.37 42.90
C ASP A 35 -7.67 26.07 41.47
N PRO A 36 -8.24 26.72 40.45
CA PRO A 36 -7.69 26.61 39.09
C PRO A 36 -6.37 27.39 39.07
N GLY A 37 -5.28 26.65 39.14
CA GLY A 37 -3.96 27.22 38.88
C GLY A 37 -3.94 27.93 37.51
N PRO A 38 -3.05 28.91 37.31
CA PRO A 38 -3.05 29.74 36.11
C PRO A 38 -2.98 28.86 34.87
N THR A 39 -3.99 29.00 34.02
CA THR A 39 -4.03 28.42 32.68
C THR A 39 -2.77 28.85 31.94
N ARG A 40 -1.83 27.92 31.80
CA ARG A 40 -0.70 28.11 30.87
C ARG A 40 -1.26 28.24 29.47
N THR A 41 -1.26 29.44 28.95
CA THR A 41 -1.43 29.70 27.53
C THR A 41 -0.41 28.81 26.80
N PRO A 42 -0.82 27.93 25.85
CA PRO A 42 0.15 27.18 25.07
C PRO A 42 1.08 28.19 24.40
N SER A 43 2.37 28.04 24.67
CA SER A 43 3.40 28.84 23.98
C SER A 43 3.23 28.55 22.48
N PRO A 44 3.23 29.55 21.60
CA PRO A 44 3.15 29.29 20.16
C PRO A 44 4.28 28.33 19.81
N SER A 45 3.96 27.23 19.16
CA SER A 45 4.98 26.31 18.62
C SER A 45 5.94 27.13 17.79
N PRO A 46 7.26 27.01 17.99
CA PRO A 46 8.21 27.73 17.18
C PRO A 46 8.00 27.35 15.71
N THR A 47 7.83 28.35 14.86
CA THR A 47 7.78 28.19 13.42
C THR A 47 9.01 27.38 12.95
N PRO A 48 8.87 26.38 12.09
CA PRO A 48 10.03 25.68 11.52
C PRO A 48 11.00 26.68 10.93
N THR A 49 12.29 26.46 11.10
CA THR A 49 13.33 27.28 10.44
C THR A 49 13.29 26.90 8.95
N PRO A 50 13.09 27.84 8.03
CA PRO A 50 13.10 27.54 6.59
C PRO A 50 14.44 26.90 6.18
N ILE A 51 14.38 25.88 5.32
CA ILE A 51 15.55 25.26 4.70
C ILE A 51 15.94 26.18 3.55
N PRO A 52 17.20 26.66 3.48
CA PRO A 52 17.60 27.57 2.41
C PRO A 52 17.34 26.97 1.03
N GLY A 53 16.55 27.67 0.20
CA GLY A 53 16.23 27.26 -1.17
C GLY A 53 15.00 26.35 -1.31
N VAL A 54 14.53 25.65 -0.27
CA VAL A 54 13.30 24.85 -0.32
C VAL A 54 12.15 25.67 0.29
N PRO A 55 11.10 26.00 -0.49
CA PRO A 55 9.93 26.66 0.06
C PRO A 55 9.17 25.74 1.03
N GLU A 56 8.45 26.35 1.97
CA GLU A 56 7.53 25.57 2.82
C GLU A 56 6.37 25.06 1.97
N PRO A 57 5.99 23.78 2.08
CA PRO A 57 4.83 23.27 1.37
C PRO A 57 3.54 23.92 1.90
N THR A 58 2.64 24.28 0.99
CA THR A 58 1.31 24.81 1.31
C THR A 58 0.43 23.76 1.96
N ALA A 59 0.60 22.49 1.55
CA ALA A 59 -0.05 21.34 2.14
C ALA A 59 0.91 20.16 2.28
N MET A 60 0.70 19.35 3.33
CA MET A 60 1.43 18.10 3.55
C MET A 60 0.50 17.05 4.14
N ARG A 61 0.46 15.89 3.49
CA ARG A 61 -0.23 14.70 3.99
C ARG A 61 0.57 13.44 3.69
N ARG A 62 0.43 12.43 4.55
CA ARG A 62 1.20 11.18 4.43
C ARG A 62 0.38 9.96 4.76
N SER A 63 0.73 8.83 4.19
CA SER A 63 0.23 7.53 4.61
C SER A 63 1.01 7.00 5.83
N LYS A 64 0.50 5.93 6.46
CA LYS A 64 1.11 5.20 7.58
C LYS A 64 0.66 3.74 7.52
N TRP A 65 1.05 3.03 6.47
CA TRP A 65 0.56 1.68 6.21
C TRP A 65 1.12 0.64 7.18
N GLY A 66 2.34 0.84 7.70
CA GLY A 66 2.98 -0.08 8.64
C GLY A 66 2.30 -0.11 10.00
N THR A 67 1.90 1.05 10.52
CA THR A 67 1.22 1.18 11.82
C THR A 67 -0.30 1.09 11.73
N ASP A 68 -0.87 1.13 10.54
CA ASP A 68 -2.30 0.94 10.31
C ASP A 68 -2.74 -0.47 10.76
N PRO A 69 -3.65 -0.60 11.74
CA PRO A 69 -4.00 -1.90 12.33
C PRO A 69 -4.69 -2.86 11.35
N PHE A 70 -5.28 -2.34 10.26
CA PHE A 70 -6.02 -3.09 9.26
C PHE A 70 -5.26 -3.30 7.94
N ALA A 71 -3.98 -2.88 7.89
CA ALA A 71 -3.08 -3.15 6.77
C ALA A 71 -1.80 -3.83 7.23
N ARG A 72 -1.11 -3.26 8.22
CA ARG A 72 0.16 -3.76 8.77
C ARG A 72 1.26 -3.87 7.71
N GLY A 73 1.20 -3.00 6.71
CA GLY A 73 2.13 -2.91 5.59
C GLY A 73 1.43 -2.49 4.30
N ALA A 74 2.22 -2.23 3.27
CA ALA A 74 1.74 -1.78 1.96
C ALA A 74 1.37 -2.96 1.05
N PHE A 75 2.28 -3.92 0.86
CA PHE A 75 2.08 -5.09 0.00
C PHE A 75 3.05 -6.23 0.36
N SER A 76 2.73 -7.44 -0.14
CA SER A 76 3.53 -8.63 0.11
C SER A 76 4.73 -8.72 -0.83
N PHE A 77 5.83 -9.29 -0.36
CA PHE A 77 7.02 -9.58 -1.15
C PHE A 77 7.58 -10.98 -0.86
N ASP A 78 8.47 -11.47 -1.72
CA ASP A 78 9.12 -12.75 -1.54
C ASP A 78 10.33 -12.59 -0.59
N ALA A 79 10.12 -12.94 0.67
CA ALA A 79 11.15 -12.90 1.70
C ALA A 79 12.14 -14.08 1.54
N VAL A 80 13.31 -13.98 2.16
CA VAL A 80 14.30 -15.06 2.19
C VAL A 80 13.67 -16.35 2.72
N GLY A 81 13.80 -17.44 1.96
CA GLY A 81 13.25 -18.74 2.28
C GLY A 81 11.80 -18.95 1.82
N SER A 82 11.16 -17.95 1.24
CA SER A 82 9.88 -18.15 0.58
C SER A 82 10.04 -19.08 -0.63
N THR A 83 9.00 -19.86 -0.91
CA THR A 83 8.98 -20.78 -2.05
C THR A 83 7.89 -20.38 -3.04
N PRO A 84 7.99 -20.75 -4.34
CA PRO A 84 7.00 -20.40 -5.36
C PRO A 84 5.57 -20.76 -4.98
N ASP A 85 5.42 -21.88 -4.26
CA ASP A 85 4.12 -22.49 -3.95
C ASP A 85 3.42 -21.87 -2.75
N LEU A 86 4.06 -20.95 -2.00
CA LEU A 86 3.45 -20.37 -0.78
C LEU A 86 2.23 -19.52 -1.08
N ARG A 87 2.26 -18.75 -2.17
CA ARG A 87 1.12 -17.92 -2.57
C ARG A 87 -0.06 -18.78 -3.03
N ASP A 88 0.22 -19.86 -3.78
CA ASP A 88 -0.77 -20.85 -4.17
C ASP A 88 -1.30 -21.63 -2.95
N ALA A 89 -0.41 -22.03 -2.03
CA ALA A 89 -0.79 -22.69 -0.80
C ALA A 89 -1.70 -21.82 0.09
N LEU A 90 -1.45 -20.50 0.14
CA LEU A 90 -2.33 -19.56 0.83
C LEU A 90 -3.69 -19.43 0.14
N ALA A 91 -3.73 -19.56 -1.19
CA ALA A 91 -4.95 -19.46 -1.99
C ALA A 91 -5.79 -20.74 -1.98
N GLU A 92 -5.23 -21.89 -1.59
CA GLU A 92 -5.96 -23.14 -1.53
C GLU A 92 -7.11 -23.08 -0.51
N PRO A 93 -8.29 -23.64 -0.81
CA PRO A 93 -9.40 -23.68 0.15
C PRO A 93 -9.06 -24.52 1.39
N VAL A 94 -9.45 -24.06 2.56
CA VAL A 94 -9.41 -24.86 3.79
C VAL A 94 -10.72 -25.61 3.94
N GLY A 95 -10.69 -26.91 3.64
CA GLY A 95 -11.89 -27.73 3.55
C GLY A 95 -12.86 -27.19 2.49
N ARG A 96 -14.14 -27.09 2.86
CA ARG A 96 -15.19 -26.60 1.95
C ARG A 96 -15.69 -25.21 2.33
N ARG A 97 -15.16 -24.59 3.39
CA ARG A 97 -15.80 -23.46 4.07
C ARG A 97 -14.98 -22.18 4.06
N LEU A 98 -13.66 -22.27 4.00
CA LEU A 98 -12.76 -21.14 4.13
C LEU A 98 -11.92 -20.99 2.88
N VAL A 99 -11.89 -19.79 2.31
CA VAL A 99 -11.09 -19.44 1.12
C VAL A 99 -10.35 -18.15 1.41
N PHE A 100 -9.10 -18.05 0.95
CA PHE A 100 -8.30 -16.83 1.05
C PHE A 100 -8.17 -16.13 -0.30
N ALA A 101 -8.19 -14.78 -0.26
CA ALA A 101 -7.87 -13.94 -1.40
C ALA A 101 -7.15 -12.65 -0.95
N GLY A 102 -6.59 -11.94 -1.87
CA GLY A 102 -5.77 -10.74 -1.68
C GLY A 102 -4.56 -10.81 -2.58
N GLU A 103 -3.83 -9.72 -2.73
CA GLU A 103 -2.62 -9.67 -3.58
C GLU A 103 -1.55 -10.69 -3.14
N ALA A 104 -1.48 -11.00 -1.83
CA ALA A 104 -0.54 -11.99 -1.29
C ALA A 104 -0.84 -13.43 -1.76
N CYS A 105 -2.07 -13.71 -2.21
CA CYS A 105 -2.48 -14.98 -2.80
C CYS A 105 -2.22 -15.05 -4.33
N SER A 106 -1.69 -14.00 -4.96
CA SER A 106 -1.37 -14.00 -6.38
C SER A 106 0.09 -14.40 -6.60
N ALA A 107 0.31 -15.47 -7.36
CA ALA A 107 1.67 -15.89 -7.75
C ALA A 107 2.19 -15.08 -8.95
N ASP A 108 1.28 -14.66 -9.85
CA ASP A 108 1.64 -13.99 -11.10
C ASP A 108 1.84 -12.47 -10.95
N ALA A 109 1.03 -11.83 -10.08
CA ALA A 109 1.05 -10.38 -9.90
C ALA A 109 0.93 -9.99 -8.41
N PRO A 110 1.85 -10.46 -7.53
CA PRO A 110 1.82 -10.11 -6.12
C PRO A 110 2.02 -8.60 -5.92
N GLY A 111 1.41 -8.04 -4.88
CA GLY A 111 1.58 -6.62 -4.54
C GLY A 111 0.76 -5.65 -5.41
N THR A 112 0.03 -6.13 -6.43
CA THR A 112 -0.66 -5.30 -7.42
C THR A 112 -2.18 -5.30 -7.29
N LEU A 113 -2.83 -4.31 -7.92
CA LEU A 113 -4.30 -4.26 -8.05
C LEU A 113 -4.84 -5.45 -8.84
N GLU A 114 -4.16 -5.82 -9.94
CA GLU A 114 -4.57 -6.96 -10.78
C GLU A 114 -4.42 -8.27 -10.02
N GLY A 115 -3.34 -8.47 -9.26
CA GLY A 115 -3.18 -9.65 -8.41
C GLY A 115 -4.28 -9.77 -7.35
N ALA A 116 -4.67 -8.65 -6.74
CA ALA A 116 -5.80 -8.62 -5.81
C ALA A 116 -7.12 -9.00 -6.51
N ARG A 117 -7.39 -8.41 -7.68
CA ARG A 117 -8.58 -8.67 -8.50
C ARG A 117 -8.65 -10.13 -8.93
N GLN A 118 -7.60 -10.67 -9.55
CA GLN A 118 -7.55 -12.06 -9.98
C GLN A 118 -7.72 -13.05 -8.82
N SER A 119 -7.13 -12.75 -7.66
CA SER A 119 -7.31 -13.59 -6.48
C SER A 119 -8.75 -13.60 -5.99
N GLY A 120 -9.46 -12.48 -6.08
CA GLY A 120 -10.89 -12.36 -5.77
C GLY A 120 -11.75 -13.22 -6.71
N LEU A 121 -11.51 -13.15 -8.02
CA LEU A 121 -12.20 -14.00 -9.01
C LEU A 121 -11.93 -15.49 -8.76
N ARG A 122 -10.68 -15.86 -8.47
CA ARG A 122 -10.31 -17.24 -8.13
C ARG A 122 -11.03 -17.72 -6.86
N ALA A 123 -11.09 -16.88 -5.82
CA ALA A 123 -11.80 -17.21 -4.59
C ALA A 123 -13.32 -17.41 -4.84
N ALA A 124 -13.95 -16.53 -5.62
CA ALA A 124 -15.33 -16.71 -6.03
C ALA A 124 -15.55 -18.03 -6.78
N ALA A 125 -14.69 -18.36 -7.76
CA ALA A 125 -14.75 -19.62 -8.47
C ALA A 125 -14.59 -20.86 -7.55
N HIS A 126 -13.76 -20.76 -6.50
CA HIS A 126 -13.67 -21.80 -5.47
C HIS A 126 -14.98 -21.95 -4.68
N VAL A 127 -15.59 -20.83 -4.26
CA VAL A 127 -16.87 -20.83 -3.54
C VAL A 127 -17.98 -21.43 -4.41
N MET A 128 -18.13 -21.00 -5.68
CA MET A 128 -19.10 -21.52 -6.64
C MET A 128 -18.96 -23.04 -6.85
N ARG A 129 -17.74 -23.55 -6.94
CA ARG A 129 -17.47 -24.98 -7.10
C ARG A 129 -17.81 -25.78 -5.84
N LEU A 130 -17.64 -25.21 -4.65
CA LEU A 130 -17.79 -25.88 -3.36
C LEU A 130 -19.16 -25.68 -2.71
N GLY A 131 -19.93 -24.66 -3.15
CA GLY A 131 -21.22 -24.23 -2.62
C GLY A 131 -22.37 -24.46 -3.57
N ASP A 132 -23.55 -24.08 -3.09
CA ASP A 132 -24.78 -24.07 -3.86
C ASP A 132 -25.36 -22.64 -3.89
N ALA A 133 -26.10 -22.31 -4.95
CA ALA A 133 -26.80 -21.02 -5.03
C ALA A 133 -27.74 -20.85 -3.82
N GLY A 134 -27.69 -19.68 -3.20
CA GLY A 134 -28.40 -19.39 -1.95
C GLY A 134 -27.61 -19.66 -0.68
N ASP A 135 -26.41 -20.27 -0.74
CA ASP A 135 -25.50 -20.30 0.42
C ASP A 135 -25.17 -18.87 0.85
N ARG A 136 -25.10 -18.67 2.16
CA ARG A 136 -24.67 -17.39 2.74
C ARG A 136 -23.16 -17.34 2.83
N VAL A 137 -22.57 -16.35 2.20
CA VAL A 137 -21.11 -16.14 2.15
C VAL A 137 -20.75 -14.82 2.84
N ALA A 138 -19.91 -14.89 3.86
CA ALA A 138 -19.28 -13.70 4.39
C ALA A 138 -17.93 -13.45 3.71
N ILE A 139 -17.65 -12.19 3.39
CA ILE A 139 -16.35 -11.78 2.88
C ILE A 139 -15.74 -10.83 3.90
N ILE A 140 -14.54 -11.15 4.38
CA ILE A 140 -13.83 -10.34 5.38
C ILE A 140 -12.87 -9.42 4.67
N GLY A 141 -13.22 -8.14 4.60
CA GLY A 141 -12.51 -7.06 3.95
C GLY A 141 -13.18 -6.57 2.66
N ALA A 142 -13.42 -5.27 2.58
CA ALA A 142 -13.98 -4.56 1.42
C ALA A 142 -12.87 -3.90 0.57
N GLY A 143 -11.72 -4.55 0.41
CA GLY A 143 -10.69 -4.19 -0.56
C GLY A 143 -11.00 -4.76 -1.95
N VAL A 144 -10.12 -4.51 -2.93
CA VAL A 144 -10.29 -4.96 -4.32
C VAL A 144 -10.61 -6.46 -4.42
N ALA A 145 -9.84 -7.33 -3.75
CA ALA A 145 -10.07 -8.77 -3.79
C ALA A 145 -11.44 -9.18 -3.23
N GLY A 146 -11.83 -8.56 -2.10
CA GLY A 146 -13.11 -8.86 -1.44
C GLY A 146 -14.30 -8.39 -2.25
N LEU A 147 -14.27 -7.18 -2.77
CA LEU A 147 -15.35 -6.63 -3.59
C LEU A 147 -15.47 -7.36 -4.94
N THR A 148 -14.35 -7.73 -5.56
CA THR A 148 -14.35 -8.54 -6.78
C THR A 148 -15.00 -9.91 -6.53
N ALA A 149 -14.63 -10.59 -5.43
CA ALA A 149 -15.24 -11.86 -5.07
C ALA A 149 -16.73 -11.70 -4.73
N ALA A 150 -17.10 -10.65 -4.00
CA ALA A 150 -18.47 -10.37 -3.61
C ALA A 150 -19.37 -10.19 -4.83
N ARG A 151 -18.96 -9.33 -5.76
CA ARG A 151 -19.72 -9.05 -6.98
C ARG A 151 -19.94 -10.33 -7.81
N ALA A 152 -18.88 -11.10 -8.04
CA ALA A 152 -18.97 -12.35 -8.79
C ALA A 152 -19.92 -13.38 -8.12
N LEU A 153 -19.91 -13.47 -6.80
CA LEU A 153 -20.79 -14.38 -6.06
C LEU A 153 -22.26 -13.90 -6.06
N VAL A 154 -22.51 -12.61 -5.94
CA VAL A 154 -23.86 -12.04 -6.05
C VAL A 154 -24.45 -12.31 -7.44
N GLU A 155 -23.63 -12.11 -8.50
CA GLU A 155 -24.04 -12.40 -9.88
C GLU A 155 -24.40 -13.88 -10.10
N ASP A 156 -23.74 -14.81 -9.36
CA ASP A 156 -24.00 -16.25 -9.42
C ASP A 156 -25.12 -16.71 -8.44
N GLY A 157 -25.74 -15.78 -7.71
CA GLY A 157 -26.92 -16.03 -6.87
C GLY A 157 -26.65 -16.45 -5.42
N PHE A 158 -25.46 -16.19 -4.90
CA PHE A 158 -25.13 -16.37 -3.46
C PHE A 158 -25.68 -15.20 -2.63
N GLU A 159 -25.99 -15.48 -1.35
CA GLU A 159 -26.29 -14.43 -0.37
C GLU A 159 -24.99 -13.90 0.25
N VAL A 160 -24.53 -12.75 -0.20
CA VAL A 160 -23.21 -12.21 0.19
C VAL A 160 -23.34 -11.05 1.16
N VAL A 161 -22.51 -11.04 2.21
CA VAL A 161 -22.27 -9.90 3.08
C VAL A 161 -20.75 -9.65 3.20
N VAL A 162 -20.34 -8.43 2.96
CA VAL A 162 -18.94 -8.00 3.16
C VAL A 162 -18.82 -7.31 4.51
N ILE A 163 -17.84 -7.72 5.32
CA ILE A 163 -17.56 -7.19 6.66
C ILE A 163 -16.23 -6.45 6.59
N GLU A 164 -16.27 -5.13 6.76
CA GLU A 164 -15.09 -4.26 6.68
C GLU A 164 -14.79 -3.64 8.04
N ALA A 165 -13.52 -3.70 8.43
CA ALA A 165 -13.04 -3.19 9.70
C ALA A 165 -13.01 -1.65 9.75
N ARG A 166 -12.74 -1.00 8.61
CA ARG A 166 -12.69 0.47 8.50
C ARG A 166 -14.10 1.05 8.35
N ASP A 167 -14.16 2.35 8.46
CA ASP A 167 -15.35 3.18 8.14
C ASP A 167 -15.46 3.50 6.63
N ARG A 168 -14.58 2.93 5.80
CA ARG A 168 -14.54 3.07 4.34
C ARG A 168 -14.22 1.74 3.65
N ILE A 169 -14.58 1.62 2.40
CA ILE A 169 -14.16 0.53 1.50
C ILE A 169 -12.82 0.84 0.83
N GLY A 170 -12.33 -0.06 -0.03
CA GLY A 170 -11.14 0.08 -0.87
C GLY A 170 -9.87 -0.50 -0.25
N GLY A 171 -9.80 -0.63 1.08
CA GLY A 171 -8.61 -1.15 1.75
C GLY A 171 -7.37 -0.29 1.46
N ARG A 172 -6.40 -0.85 0.70
CA ARG A 172 -5.17 -0.18 0.27
C ARG A 172 -5.32 0.66 -1.01
N VAL A 173 -6.49 0.73 -1.60
CA VAL A 173 -6.91 1.83 -2.49
C VAL A 173 -7.50 2.91 -1.61
N HIS A 174 -6.90 4.09 -1.64
CA HIS A 174 -7.31 5.20 -0.79
C HIS A 174 -7.12 6.54 -1.50
N SER A 175 -8.12 6.90 -2.27
CA SER A 175 -8.21 8.20 -2.95
C SER A 175 -8.83 9.24 -2.00
N VAL A 176 -8.27 10.42 -1.98
CA VAL A 176 -8.75 11.56 -1.21
C VAL A 176 -8.88 12.76 -2.14
N ASP A 177 -10.08 13.33 -2.22
CA ASP A 177 -10.29 14.57 -2.95
C ASP A 177 -9.85 15.74 -2.08
N ASP A 178 -8.91 16.50 -2.60
CA ASP A 178 -8.38 17.65 -1.90
C ASP A 178 -7.78 18.64 -2.92
N ASP A 179 -8.39 19.81 -3.02
CA ASP A 179 -7.97 20.86 -3.97
C ASP A 179 -6.52 21.34 -3.72
N GLU A 180 -5.99 21.14 -2.50
CA GLU A 180 -4.60 21.48 -2.18
C GLU A 180 -3.59 20.64 -2.97
N TYR A 181 -3.99 19.44 -3.47
CA TYR A 181 -3.15 18.55 -4.30
C TYR A 181 -3.58 18.52 -5.77
N GLY A 182 -4.31 19.53 -6.23
CA GLY A 182 -4.79 19.61 -7.61
C GLY A 182 -5.87 18.58 -7.95
N GLY A 183 -6.69 18.21 -6.98
CA GLY A 183 -7.79 17.25 -7.13
C GLY A 183 -7.61 16.00 -6.28
N THR A 184 -7.50 14.83 -6.89
CA THR A 184 -7.39 13.56 -6.15
C THR A 184 -5.96 13.22 -5.80
N ALA A 185 -5.69 12.89 -4.54
CA ALA A 185 -4.44 12.30 -4.06
C ALA A 185 -4.64 10.82 -3.72
N GLU A 186 -3.78 9.95 -4.28
CA GLU A 186 -3.80 8.51 -4.04
C GLU A 186 -2.82 8.16 -2.92
N PHE A 187 -3.32 7.90 -1.71
CA PHE A 187 -2.48 7.55 -0.54
C PHE A 187 -2.17 6.05 -0.45
N GLY A 188 -2.71 5.25 -1.34
CA GLY A 188 -2.48 3.81 -1.45
C GLY A 188 -1.89 3.44 -2.80
N ALA A 189 -2.55 2.52 -3.51
CA ALA A 189 -2.18 2.16 -4.87
C ALA A 189 -2.21 3.40 -5.75
N MET A 190 -1.13 3.63 -6.48
CA MET A 190 -0.96 4.79 -7.35
C MET A 190 -0.62 4.36 -8.79
N PHE A 191 0.14 3.28 -8.94
CA PHE A 191 0.52 2.74 -10.23
C PHE A 191 -0.36 1.55 -10.62
N VAL A 192 -0.68 1.50 -11.91
CA VAL A 192 -1.35 0.39 -12.58
C VAL A 192 -0.39 -0.16 -13.62
N HIS A 193 -0.05 -1.44 -13.52
CA HIS A 193 0.75 -2.12 -14.53
C HIS A 193 -0.16 -2.68 -15.62
N GLU A 194 0.37 -2.88 -16.83
CA GLU A 194 -0.38 -3.40 -17.97
C GLU A 194 -1.19 -4.64 -17.57
N ALA A 195 -2.52 -4.50 -17.62
CA ALA A 195 -3.49 -5.55 -17.31
C ALA A 195 -4.81 -5.23 -18.01
N PRO A 196 -4.95 -5.57 -19.31
CA PRO A 196 -6.12 -5.17 -20.12
C PRO A 196 -7.49 -5.39 -19.46
N PRO A 197 -7.76 -6.52 -18.75
CA PRO A 197 -9.04 -6.69 -18.07
C PRO A 197 -9.28 -5.70 -16.92
N LEU A 198 -8.24 -5.31 -16.20
CA LEU A 198 -8.32 -4.28 -15.16
C LEU A 198 -8.52 -2.90 -15.78
N GLU A 199 -7.83 -2.60 -16.87
CA GLU A 199 -7.94 -1.33 -17.60
C GLU A 199 -9.36 -1.12 -18.14
N ASP A 200 -9.98 -2.19 -18.69
CA ASP A 200 -11.38 -2.15 -19.13
C ASP A 200 -12.35 -1.84 -17.97
N GLU A 201 -12.13 -2.42 -16.80
CA GLU A 201 -12.95 -2.17 -15.61
C GLU A 201 -12.76 -0.75 -15.07
N LEU A 202 -11.53 -0.25 -15.06
CA LEU A 202 -11.21 1.13 -14.66
C LEU A 202 -11.87 2.14 -15.60
N ALA A 203 -11.76 1.92 -16.92
CA ALA A 203 -12.39 2.76 -17.91
C ALA A 203 -13.91 2.76 -17.79
N ALA A 204 -14.53 1.60 -17.51
CA ALA A 204 -15.97 1.49 -17.26
C ALA A 204 -16.42 2.28 -16.01
N ALA A 205 -15.55 2.44 -15.03
CA ALA A 205 -15.74 3.27 -13.85
C ALA A 205 -15.33 4.75 -14.05
N SER A 206 -15.01 5.15 -15.30
CA SER A 206 -14.52 6.50 -15.64
C SER A 206 -13.17 6.87 -14.96
N VAL A 207 -12.35 5.86 -14.73
CA VAL A 207 -10.96 6.04 -14.27
C VAL A 207 -10.05 5.89 -15.47
N ASP A 208 -9.57 7.01 -16.00
CA ASP A 208 -8.62 7.02 -17.10
C ASP A 208 -7.20 6.75 -16.60
N LEU A 209 -6.41 6.06 -17.41
CA LEU A 209 -5.01 5.76 -17.15
C LEU A 209 -4.11 6.57 -18.07
N ARG A 210 -3.04 7.12 -17.54
CA ARG A 210 -1.99 7.79 -18.28
C ARG A 210 -0.68 7.01 -18.13
N PRO A 211 -0.08 6.53 -19.23
CA PRO A 211 1.25 5.94 -19.20
C PRO A 211 2.26 6.91 -18.58
N VAL A 212 3.12 6.40 -17.72
CA VAL A 212 4.17 7.16 -17.07
C VAL A 212 5.42 7.10 -17.94
N ASP A 213 5.99 8.27 -18.25
CA ASP A 213 7.31 8.35 -18.89
C ASP A 213 8.35 7.93 -17.84
N PRO A 214 9.17 6.88 -18.10
CA PRO A 214 10.16 6.40 -17.15
C PRO A 214 11.36 7.33 -16.99
N THR A 215 11.36 8.49 -17.62
CA THR A 215 12.47 9.44 -17.52
C THR A 215 12.70 9.86 -16.07
N GLU A 216 13.91 9.66 -15.60
CA GLU A 216 14.35 9.96 -14.25
C GLU A 216 15.38 11.10 -14.27
N LEU A 217 15.19 12.12 -13.44
CA LEU A 217 16.20 13.12 -13.14
C LEU A 217 16.97 12.69 -11.90
N VAL A 218 18.22 12.30 -12.09
CA VAL A 218 19.11 11.92 -10.99
C VAL A 218 20.00 13.12 -10.63
N ARG A 219 20.03 13.45 -9.34
CA ARG A 219 20.94 14.49 -8.82
C ARG A 219 21.84 13.93 -7.72
N THR A 220 23.02 14.49 -7.61
CA THR A 220 23.84 14.30 -6.41
C THR A 220 23.24 15.09 -5.22
N VAL A 221 23.67 14.80 -4.02
CA VAL A 221 23.24 15.56 -2.82
C VAL A 221 23.72 17.03 -2.85
N GLU A 222 24.72 17.36 -3.67
CA GLU A 222 25.18 18.71 -3.94
C GLU A 222 24.29 19.43 -4.96
N GLY A 223 23.40 18.71 -5.67
CA GLY A 223 22.45 19.24 -6.64
C GLY A 223 22.91 19.16 -8.09
N GLU A 224 24.04 18.51 -8.38
CA GLU A 224 24.49 18.29 -9.75
C GLU A 224 23.64 17.23 -10.45
N VAL A 225 23.25 17.48 -11.70
CA VAL A 225 22.55 16.50 -12.54
C VAL A 225 23.57 15.50 -13.08
N VAL A 226 23.24 14.21 -12.96
CA VAL A 226 24.11 13.12 -13.42
C VAL A 226 23.32 12.12 -14.26
N ASP A 227 24.00 11.49 -15.21
CA ASP A 227 23.40 10.42 -16.00
C ASP A 227 23.27 9.14 -15.14
N PRO A 228 22.12 8.44 -15.17
CA PRO A 228 21.95 7.19 -14.45
C PRO A 228 22.97 6.13 -14.86
N SER A 229 23.57 5.45 -13.87
CA SER A 229 24.55 4.36 -14.12
C SER A 229 23.93 3.00 -13.82
N PRO A 230 24.10 2.01 -14.70
CA PRO A 230 23.57 0.66 -14.49
C PRO A 230 24.36 -0.16 -13.46
N VAL A 231 25.50 0.32 -12.97
CA VAL A 231 26.45 -0.43 -12.13
C VAL A 231 25.79 -1.06 -10.90
N GLY A 232 24.87 -0.35 -10.25
CA GLY A 232 24.14 -0.88 -9.10
C GLY A 232 23.25 -2.08 -9.46
N TRP A 233 22.50 -1.95 -10.54
CA TRP A 233 21.61 -3.00 -11.05
C TRP A 233 22.39 -4.19 -11.63
N GLU A 234 23.50 -3.95 -12.32
CA GLU A 234 24.41 -5.01 -12.79
C GLU A 234 24.98 -5.83 -11.63
N ALA A 235 25.32 -5.18 -10.53
CA ALA A 235 25.79 -5.86 -9.32
C ALA A 235 24.69 -6.72 -8.69
N ILE A 236 23.46 -6.21 -8.62
CA ILE A 236 22.28 -6.96 -8.13
C ILE A 236 22.02 -8.17 -9.03
N ALA A 237 21.98 -7.99 -10.36
CA ALA A 237 21.74 -9.08 -11.32
C ALA A 237 22.81 -10.18 -11.23
N ALA A 238 24.09 -9.81 -11.11
CA ALA A 238 25.19 -10.76 -10.95
C ALA A 238 25.11 -11.52 -9.61
N ALA A 239 24.70 -10.86 -8.52
CA ALA A 239 24.47 -11.52 -7.24
C ALA A 239 23.28 -12.48 -7.28
N GLN A 240 22.22 -12.14 -8.00
CA GLN A 240 21.08 -13.03 -8.22
C GLN A 240 21.47 -14.29 -9.04
N GLU A 241 22.25 -14.12 -10.09
CA GLU A 241 22.75 -15.27 -10.87
C GLU A 241 23.59 -16.21 -9.99
N TRP A 242 24.45 -15.67 -9.13
CA TRP A 242 25.16 -16.47 -8.15
C TRP A 242 24.21 -17.18 -7.18
N ALA A 243 23.14 -16.51 -6.70
CA ALA A 243 22.17 -17.09 -5.78
C ALA A 243 21.33 -18.20 -6.42
N ARG A 244 20.94 -18.08 -7.72
CA ARG A 244 20.20 -19.10 -8.45
C ARG A 244 20.95 -20.43 -8.54
N GLY A 245 22.29 -20.42 -8.49
CA GLY A 245 23.13 -21.62 -8.44
C GLY A 245 23.14 -22.35 -7.09
N ARG A 246 22.42 -21.87 -6.08
CA ARG A 246 22.43 -22.40 -4.70
C ARG A 246 21.18 -23.20 -4.39
N SER A 247 21.32 -24.21 -3.55
CA SER A 247 20.21 -25.02 -3.07
C SER A 247 19.41 -24.37 -1.94
N THR A 248 19.97 -23.34 -1.30
CA THR A 248 19.35 -22.60 -0.21
C THR A 248 19.26 -21.13 -0.63
N ASP A 249 18.09 -20.57 -0.48
CA ASP A 249 17.85 -19.15 -0.73
C ASP A 249 18.61 -18.27 0.27
N VAL A 250 19.01 -17.11 -0.20
CA VAL A 250 19.72 -16.09 0.59
C VAL A 250 19.13 -14.70 0.29
N SER A 251 19.42 -13.72 1.16
CA SER A 251 19.03 -12.35 0.88
C SER A 251 19.83 -11.71 -0.25
N LEU A 252 19.31 -10.65 -0.87
CA LEU A 252 20.07 -9.85 -1.84
C LEU A 252 21.41 -9.35 -1.25
N ALA A 253 21.38 -8.90 0.01
CA ALA A 253 22.59 -8.45 0.71
C ALA A 253 23.60 -9.58 0.91
N ASP A 254 23.14 -10.77 1.31
CA ASP A 254 24.01 -11.95 1.49
C ASP A 254 24.51 -12.48 0.15
N ALA A 255 23.72 -12.40 -0.92
CA ALA A 255 24.10 -12.78 -2.27
C ALA A 255 25.23 -11.88 -2.81
N LEU A 256 25.11 -10.57 -2.63
CA LEU A 256 26.17 -9.62 -2.98
C LEU A 256 27.47 -9.91 -2.23
N ALA A 257 27.40 -10.11 -0.92
CA ALA A 257 28.57 -10.42 -0.12
C ALA A 257 29.17 -11.81 -0.45
N GLY A 258 28.31 -12.82 -0.59
CA GLY A 258 28.71 -14.21 -0.81
C GLY A 258 29.24 -14.49 -2.23
N SER A 259 28.81 -13.74 -3.24
CA SER A 259 29.34 -13.80 -4.60
C SER A 259 30.72 -13.14 -4.74
N GLY A 260 31.12 -12.32 -3.78
CA GLY A 260 32.34 -11.51 -3.86
C GLY A 260 32.21 -10.26 -4.72
N ILE A 261 30.98 -9.91 -5.15
CA ILE A 261 30.68 -8.68 -5.90
C ILE A 261 30.75 -7.47 -4.96
N ALA A 262 30.17 -7.58 -3.78
CA ALA A 262 30.26 -6.54 -2.75
C ALA A 262 31.40 -6.83 -1.75
N PRO A 263 32.00 -5.79 -1.14
CA PRO A 263 31.67 -4.37 -1.34
C PRO A 263 32.16 -3.86 -2.69
N LEU A 264 31.33 -3.03 -3.34
CA LEU A 264 31.76 -2.28 -4.51
C LEU A 264 32.75 -1.19 -4.12
N SER A 265 33.55 -0.71 -5.10
CA SER A 265 34.49 0.40 -4.86
C SER A 265 33.76 1.65 -4.35
N SER A 266 34.32 2.25 -3.32
CA SER A 266 33.91 3.58 -2.85
C SER A 266 34.84 4.70 -3.35
N GLU A 267 35.72 4.40 -4.31
CA GLU A 267 36.53 5.43 -4.98
C GLU A 267 35.63 6.11 -6.03
N PRO A 268 35.50 7.45 -5.98
CA PRO A 268 34.69 8.20 -6.95
C PRO A 268 35.27 8.11 -8.38
N GLY A 269 34.37 8.05 -9.35
CA GLY A 269 34.69 8.21 -10.76
C GLY A 269 34.89 9.67 -11.16
N GLU A 270 34.86 9.93 -12.47
CA GLU A 270 35.02 11.30 -13.02
C GLU A 270 33.83 12.21 -12.67
N ASP A 271 32.65 11.63 -12.43
CA ASP A 271 31.39 12.25 -11.99
C ASP A 271 31.31 12.49 -10.47
N GLY A 272 32.38 12.16 -9.72
CA GLY A 272 32.40 12.26 -8.29
C GLY A 272 31.63 11.15 -7.54
N LEU A 273 31.03 10.20 -8.26
CA LEU A 273 30.24 9.09 -7.71
C LEU A 273 31.00 7.76 -7.80
N SER A 274 30.82 6.91 -6.78
CA SER A 274 31.44 5.59 -6.76
C SER A 274 30.43 4.50 -7.18
N PRO A 275 30.91 3.32 -7.62
CA PRO A 275 30.06 2.14 -7.80
C PRO A 275 29.20 1.81 -6.56
N ALA A 276 29.71 2.05 -5.35
CA ALA A 276 28.97 1.83 -4.11
C ALA A 276 27.80 2.81 -3.94
N ASP A 277 27.92 4.04 -4.46
CA ASP A 277 26.82 5.02 -4.44
C ASP A 277 25.69 4.58 -5.38
N TRP A 278 26.03 4.07 -6.55
CA TRP A 278 25.05 3.55 -7.50
C TRP A 278 24.35 2.27 -7.02
N LEU A 279 25.04 1.40 -6.28
CA LEU A 279 24.38 0.26 -5.64
C LEU A 279 23.41 0.72 -4.55
N ARG A 280 23.80 1.72 -3.76
CA ARG A 280 22.93 2.31 -2.73
C ARG A 280 21.71 2.96 -3.36
N HIS A 281 21.90 3.69 -4.47
CA HIS A 281 20.83 4.27 -5.26
C HIS A 281 19.86 3.18 -5.76
N ALA A 282 20.34 2.11 -6.38
CA ALA A 282 19.49 1.02 -6.87
C ALA A 282 18.65 0.36 -5.75
N PHE A 283 19.18 0.29 -4.53
CA PHE A 283 18.41 -0.16 -3.38
C PHE A 283 17.36 0.86 -2.95
N ALA A 284 17.75 2.10 -2.76
CA ALA A 284 16.88 3.11 -2.15
C ALA A 284 15.80 3.65 -3.09
N SER A 285 16.07 3.70 -4.42
CA SER A 285 15.11 4.18 -5.42
C SER A 285 14.38 3.08 -6.17
N GLY A 286 14.82 1.82 -6.06
CA GLY A 286 14.20 0.68 -6.74
C GLY A 286 13.78 -0.43 -5.78
N VAL A 287 14.74 -1.23 -5.27
CA VAL A 287 14.42 -2.46 -4.51
C VAL A 287 13.55 -2.20 -3.28
N GLU A 288 13.87 -1.20 -2.47
CA GLU A 288 13.12 -0.89 -1.25
C GLU A 288 11.72 -0.33 -1.56
N PRO A 289 11.52 0.61 -2.50
CA PRO A 289 10.18 1.03 -2.91
C PRO A 289 9.29 -0.10 -3.43
N ASP A 290 9.84 -1.03 -4.20
CA ASP A 290 9.08 -2.12 -4.83
C ASP A 290 8.82 -3.33 -3.92
N THR A 291 9.61 -3.49 -2.87
CA THR A 291 9.43 -4.60 -1.91
C THR A 291 8.91 -4.15 -0.54
N GLY A 292 9.06 -2.85 -0.23
CA GLY A 292 8.82 -2.31 1.11
C GLY A 292 9.76 -2.90 2.17
N ALA A 293 10.89 -3.50 1.75
CA ALA A 293 11.78 -4.26 2.64
C ALA A 293 13.27 -3.98 2.34
N PRO A 294 14.12 -4.05 3.37
CA PRO A 294 15.55 -3.90 3.16
C PRO A 294 16.13 -5.11 2.41
N PRO A 295 17.23 -4.93 1.65
CA PRO A 295 17.87 -6.01 0.87
C PRO A 295 18.26 -7.25 1.69
N THR A 296 18.38 -7.12 3.01
CA THR A 296 18.62 -8.23 3.95
C THR A 296 17.43 -9.17 4.16
N ARG A 297 16.24 -8.77 3.72
CA ARG A 297 15.01 -9.57 3.85
C ARG A 297 14.49 -10.08 2.51
N VAL A 298 14.87 -9.44 1.41
CA VAL A 298 14.40 -9.78 0.05
C VAL A 298 15.13 -11.01 -0.46
N SER A 299 14.41 -12.02 -0.95
CA SER A 299 15.00 -13.22 -1.57
C SER A 299 15.76 -12.88 -2.83
N ALA A 300 17.06 -13.27 -2.89
CA ALA A 300 17.86 -13.08 -4.10
C ALA A 300 17.43 -14.00 -5.25
N GLN A 301 16.86 -15.17 -4.94
CA GLN A 301 16.41 -16.11 -5.98
C GLN A 301 15.05 -15.74 -6.57
N ARG A 302 14.23 -14.97 -5.84
CA ARG A 302 12.84 -14.65 -6.18
C ARG A 302 12.61 -13.20 -6.62
N PHE A 303 13.51 -12.31 -6.25
CA PHE A 303 13.42 -10.92 -6.64
C PHE A 303 13.47 -10.77 -8.17
N ASP A 304 12.52 -10.06 -8.74
CA ASP A 304 12.38 -9.86 -10.18
C ASP A 304 12.51 -8.36 -10.49
N ALA A 305 13.68 -7.97 -10.98
CA ALA A 305 13.95 -6.58 -11.32
C ALA A 305 13.17 -6.10 -12.57
N ASP A 306 12.66 -7.03 -13.39
CA ASP A 306 11.89 -6.68 -14.59
C ASP A 306 10.42 -6.32 -14.28
N ARG A 307 9.99 -6.53 -13.02
CA ARG A 307 8.62 -6.24 -12.57
C ARG A 307 8.50 -5.01 -11.68
N LEU A 308 9.58 -4.26 -11.53
CA LEU A 308 9.59 -3.13 -10.60
C LEU A 308 8.87 -1.91 -11.19
N ALA A 309 8.06 -1.25 -10.36
CA ALA A 309 7.47 0.05 -10.69
C ALA A 309 8.53 1.17 -10.76
N PHE A 310 9.63 0.98 -10.03
CA PHE A 310 10.72 1.96 -9.87
C PHE A 310 12.08 1.40 -10.32
N GLY A 311 12.07 0.36 -11.15
CA GLY A 311 13.28 -0.30 -11.63
C GLY A 311 13.62 0.05 -13.08
N PRO A 312 14.60 -0.66 -13.67
CA PRO A 312 15.04 -0.43 -15.05
C PRO A 312 13.99 -0.72 -16.14
N SER A 313 12.89 -1.40 -15.80
CA SER A 313 11.80 -1.80 -16.73
C SER A 313 10.49 -1.08 -16.40
N GLN A 314 10.49 0.24 -16.34
CA GLN A 314 9.32 1.07 -16.00
C GLN A 314 8.33 1.27 -17.17
N ASP A 315 8.58 0.71 -18.35
CA ASP A 315 7.89 1.04 -19.60
C ASP A 315 6.38 0.72 -19.62
N GLU A 316 5.86 -0.01 -18.61
CA GLU A 316 4.49 -0.52 -18.59
C GLU A 316 3.65 0.02 -17.43
N ALA A 317 4.13 1.03 -16.71
CA ALA A 317 3.38 1.62 -15.60
C ALA A 317 2.51 2.80 -16.07
N ALA A 318 1.31 2.90 -15.51
CA ALA A 318 0.41 4.03 -15.71
C ALA A 318 -0.08 4.56 -14.36
N VAL A 319 -0.44 5.83 -14.30
CA VAL A 319 -1.13 6.43 -13.16
C VAL A 319 -2.59 6.71 -13.50
N ALA A 320 -3.46 6.60 -12.51
CA ALA A 320 -4.83 7.03 -12.66
C ALA A 320 -4.90 8.57 -12.71
N THR A 321 -5.61 9.11 -13.69
CA THR A 321 -5.92 10.55 -13.79
C THR A 321 -7.25 10.90 -13.14
N GLY A 322 -8.05 9.88 -12.76
CA GLY A 322 -9.25 9.95 -11.93
C GLY A 322 -9.03 9.27 -10.58
N ARG A 323 -10.11 9.06 -9.85
CA ARG A 323 -10.08 8.41 -8.53
C ARG A 323 -10.13 6.89 -8.68
N LEU A 324 -9.11 6.19 -8.22
CA LEU A 324 -9.19 4.71 -8.11
C LEU A 324 -10.34 4.25 -7.19
N ALA A 325 -10.75 5.10 -6.24
CA ALA A 325 -11.89 4.82 -5.38
C ALA A 325 -13.21 4.72 -6.17
N ASP A 326 -13.38 5.39 -7.32
CA ASP A 326 -14.60 5.31 -8.12
C ASP A 326 -14.80 3.90 -8.70
N TRP A 327 -13.72 3.22 -9.08
CA TRP A 327 -13.77 1.81 -9.45
C TRP A 327 -14.16 0.92 -8.26
N VAL A 328 -13.62 1.18 -7.08
CA VAL A 328 -13.98 0.46 -5.86
C VAL A 328 -15.44 0.68 -5.48
N ASP A 329 -15.92 1.92 -5.59
CA ASP A 329 -17.32 2.28 -5.32
C ASP A 329 -18.26 1.56 -6.30
N ALA A 330 -17.91 1.51 -7.59
CA ALA A 330 -18.68 0.78 -8.61
C ALA A 330 -18.76 -0.74 -8.33
N MET A 331 -17.69 -1.35 -7.82
CA MET A 331 -17.72 -2.76 -7.40
C MET A 331 -18.65 -3.00 -6.20
N ALA A 332 -18.83 -2.01 -5.33
CA ALA A 332 -19.63 -2.14 -4.13
C ALA A 332 -21.13 -1.84 -4.34
N GLU A 333 -21.55 -1.28 -5.49
CA GLU A 333 -22.93 -0.84 -5.72
C GLU A 333 -24.01 -1.92 -5.51
N THR A 334 -23.68 -3.17 -5.83
CA THR A 334 -24.61 -4.32 -5.73
C THR A 334 -24.37 -5.21 -4.54
N VAL A 335 -23.45 -4.82 -3.64
CA VAL A 335 -22.96 -5.66 -2.53
C VAL A 335 -23.38 -5.04 -1.20
N GLU A 336 -23.86 -5.86 -0.26
CA GLU A 336 -24.07 -5.42 1.13
C GLU A 336 -22.74 -5.34 1.86
N VAL A 337 -22.34 -4.13 2.29
CA VAL A 337 -21.10 -3.90 3.04
C VAL A 337 -21.42 -3.38 4.44
N VAL A 338 -20.90 -4.06 5.46
CA VAL A 338 -21.00 -3.67 6.87
C VAL A 338 -19.67 -3.08 7.30
N LEU A 339 -19.61 -1.76 7.41
CA LEU A 339 -18.41 -1.00 7.80
C LEU A 339 -18.21 -1.00 9.33
N SER A 340 -17.01 -0.60 9.76
CA SER A 340 -16.62 -0.46 11.17
C SER A 340 -16.89 -1.73 11.99
N SER A 341 -16.62 -2.88 11.40
CA SER A 341 -16.91 -4.21 11.95
C SER A 341 -15.67 -5.10 11.88
N VAL A 342 -14.98 -5.22 13.02
CA VAL A 342 -13.71 -5.95 13.10
C VAL A 342 -13.97 -7.43 13.43
N VAL A 343 -13.64 -8.33 12.50
CA VAL A 343 -13.69 -9.78 12.76
C VAL A 343 -12.44 -10.19 13.57
N VAL A 344 -12.64 -10.77 14.73
CA VAL A 344 -11.55 -11.20 15.64
C VAL A 344 -11.42 -12.72 15.76
N ARG A 345 -12.43 -13.48 15.35
CA ARG A 345 -12.38 -14.95 15.35
C ARG A 345 -13.21 -15.53 14.21
N ILE A 346 -12.67 -16.56 13.60
CA ILE A 346 -13.30 -17.40 12.58
C ILE A 346 -13.29 -18.84 13.10
N ALA A 347 -14.45 -19.32 13.55
CA ALA A 347 -14.62 -20.71 13.90
C ALA A 347 -15.32 -21.45 12.76
N TYR A 348 -14.80 -22.59 12.32
CA TYR A 348 -15.31 -23.32 11.16
C TYR A 348 -15.28 -24.84 11.38
N ASP A 349 -16.28 -25.53 10.85
CA ASP A 349 -16.39 -26.97 10.81
C ASP A 349 -16.90 -27.42 9.42
N ASP A 350 -17.29 -28.67 9.28
CA ASP A 350 -17.82 -29.22 8.02
C ASP A 350 -19.21 -28.68 7.66
N GLU A 351 -19.95 -28.11 8.63
CA GLU A 351 -21.33 -27.67 8.45
C GLU A 351 -21.47 -26.15 8.24
N ARG A 352 -20.66 -25.32 8.94
CA ARG A 352 -20.83 -23.86 8.98
C ARG A 352 -19.57 -23.13 9.37
N VAL A 353 -19.63 -21.81 9.22
CA VAL A 353 -18.62 -20.86 9.74
C VAL A 353 -19.30 -19.90 10.72
N SER A 354 -18.68 -19.65 11.86
CA SER A 354 -19.10 -18.66 12.84
C SER A 354 -18.05 -17.58 12.98
N LEU A 355 -18.44 -16.35 12.67
CA LEU A 355 -17.61 -15.16 12.82
C LEU A 355 -17.92 -14.49 14.14
N ARG A 356 -16.90 -13.97 14.80
CA ARG A 356 -17.01 -13.14 16.00
C ARG A 356 -16.44 -11.77 15.75
N LEU A 357 -17.21 -10.73 15.99
CA LEU A 357 -16.78 -9.34 15.94
C LEU A 357 -16.20 -8.90 17.30
N ASP A 358 -15.38 -7.85 17.26
CA ASP A 358 -14.80 -7.22 18.47
C ASP A 358 -15.89 -6.63 19.40
N THR A 359 -17.01 -6.20 18.84
CA THR A 359 -18.21 -5.78 19.59
C THR A 359 -18.86 -6.90 20.41
N GLY A 360 -18.51 -8.14 20.14
CA GLY A 360 -19.08 -9.32 20.78
C GLY A 360 -20.24 -9.95 20.00
N GLU A 361 -20.63 -9.39 18.87
CA GLU A 361 -21.64 -9.97 17.97
C GLU A 361 -21.07 -11.17 17.22
N SER A 362 -21.96 -12.08 16.81
CA SER A 362 -21.57 -13.27 16.04
C SER A 362 -22.49 -13.44 14.84
N LEU A 363 -21.89 -13.82 13.72
CA LEU A 363 -22.57 -14.12 12.46
C LEU A 363 -22.29 -15.58 12.06
N ASN A 364 -23.31 -16.34 11.69
CA ASN A 364 -23.16 -17.67 11.13
C ASN A 364 -23.44 -17.63 9.62
N VAL A 365 -22.55 -18.23 8.86
CA VAL A 365 -22.62 -18.33 7.40
C VAL A 365 -22.22 -19.72 6.93
N ASP A 366 -22.49 -20.03 5.67
CA ASP A 366 -22.11 -21.32 5.10
C ASP A 366 -20.63 -21.33 4.70
N ARG A 367 -20.12 -20.19 4.22
CA ARG A 367 -18.72 -20.05 3.76
C ARG A 367 -18.16 -18.69 4.09
N VAL A 368 -16.84 -18.60 4.09
CA VAL A 368 -16.15 -17.32 4.27
C VAL A 368 -15.00 -17.17 3.28
N VAL A 369 -14.86 -15.97 2.73
CA VAL A 369 -13.69 -15.54 1.98
C VAL A 369 -12.92 -14.54 2.85
N VAL A 370 -11.68 -14.87 3.19
CA VAL A 370 -10.80 -14.01 4.00
C VAL A 370 -9.91 -13.22 3.07
N THR A 371 -10.07 -11.89 3.07
CA THR A 371 -9.25 -10.97 2.28
C THR A 371 -8.45 -9.99 3.14
N ALA A 372 -8.29 -10.32 4.42
CA ALA A 372 -7.44 -9.56 5.32
C ALA A 372 -5.99 -9.54 4.79
N PRO A 373 -5.31 -8.37 4.81
CA PRO A 373 -3.93 -8.26 4.37
C PRO A 373 -2.98 -9.23 5.09
N LEU A 374 -1.93 -9.68 4.39
CA LEU A 374 -0.94 -10.60 4.95
C LEU A 374 -0.39 -10.10 6.29
N GLY A 375 -0.09 -8.79 6.40
CA GLY A 375 0.41 -8.21 7.65
C GLY A 375 -0.57 -8.32 8.82
N VAL A 376 -1.88 -8.34 8.56
CA VAL A 376 -2.91 -8.60 9.58
C VAL A 376 -2.94 -10.08 9.94
N LEU A 377 -2.85 -10.97 8.95
CA LEU A 377 -2.81 -12.43 9.17
C LEU A 377 -1.56 -12.89 9.94
N GLN A 378 -0.46 -12.15 9.84
CA GLN A 378 0.79 -12.37 10.60
C GLN A 378 0.70 -11.98 12.08
N THR A 379 -0.45 -11.43 12.49
CA THR A 379 -0.71 -11.09 13.90
C THR A 379 -1.79 -12.00 14.49
N ASP A 380 -1.94 -11.93 15.81
CA ASP A 380 -3.02 -12.65 16.52
C ASP A 380 -4.36 -11.90 16.49
N THR A 381 -4.54 -10.93 15.58
CA THR A 381 -5.77 -10.12 15.50
C THR A 381 -6.98 -10.95 15.11
N ILE A 382 -6.80 -11.91 14.18
CA ILE A 382 -7.85 -12.85 13.76
C ILE A 382 -7.43 -14.25 14.20
N SER A 383 -8.22 -14.86 15.09
CA SER A 383 -8.00 -16.24 15.53
C SER A 383 -8.83 -17.23 14.69
N PHE A 384 -8.23 -18.36 14.31
CA PHE A 384 -8.87 -19.45 13.58
C PHE A 384 -9.10 -20.66 14.49
N ASP A 385 -10.30 -21.23 14.48
CA ASP A 385 -10.66 -22.40 15.26
C ASP A 385 -11.47 -23.41 14.41
N PRO A 386 -10.88 -24.58 14.08
CA PRO A 386 -9.54 -25.04 14.40
C PRO A 386 -8.43 -24.17 13.76
N ALA A 387 -7.20 -24.33 14.21
CA ALA A 387 -6.04 -23.67 13.60
C ALA A 387 -5.95 -24.01 12.10
N LEU A 388 -5.47 -23.07 11.30
CA LEU A 388 -5.26 -23.27 9.87
C LEU A 388 -4.32 -24.46 9.59
N PRO A 389 -4.43 -25.12 8.42
CA PRO A 389 -3.47 -26.14 8.01
C PRO A 389 -2.03 -25.61 8.00
N LEU A 390 -1.05 -26.48 8.24
CA LEU A 390 0.36 -26.09 8.34
C LEU A 390 0.89 -25.37 7.11
N LEU A 391 0.40 -25.67 5.91
CA LEU A 391 0.81 -24.98 4.69
C LEU A 391 0.35 -23.53 4.68
N HIS A 392 -0.88 -23.24 5.14
CA HIS A 392 -1.37 -21.86 5.29
C HIS A 392 -0.59 -21.08 6.35
N GLN A 393 -0.37 -21.72 7.53
CA GLN A 393 0.42 -21.12 8.59
C GLN A 393 1.82 -20.76 8.09
N ARG A 394 2.45 -21.67 7.34
CA ARG A 394 3.75 -21.46 6.74
C ARG A 394 3.72 -20.34 5.69
N ALA A 395 2.73 -20.33 4.80
CA ALA A 395 2.58 -19.25 3.81
C ALA A 395 2.43 -17.88 4.47
N ILE A 396 1.62 -17.80 5.53
CA ILE A 396 1.45 -16.55 6.30
C ILE A 396 2.76 -16.14 6.98
N SER A 397 3.55 -17.07 7.52
CA SER A 397 4.79 -16.74 8.25
C SER A 397 5.98 -16.43 7.34
N ASP A 398 6.09 -17.12 6.19
CA ASP A 398 7.30 -17.10 5.37
C ASP A 398 7.24 -16.08 4.22
N LEU A 399 6.03 -15.66 3.81
CA LEU A 399 5.88 -14.49 2.92
C LEU A 399 6.19 -13.20 3.67
N GLY A 400 6.83 -12.25 2.99
CA GLY A 400 7.12 -10.94 3.56
C GLY A 400 5.94 -9.97 3.42
N MET A 401 5.77 -9.09 4.39
CA MET A 401 4.94 -7.89 4.27
C MET A 401 5.84 -6.67 4.33
N GLY A 402 5.83 -5.88 3.26
CA GLY A 402 6.64 -4.68 3.08
C GLY A 402 5.93 -3.43 3.60
N VAL A 403 6.70 -2.39 3.89
CA VAL A 403 6.16 -1.07 4.28
C VAL A 403 6.64 -0.02 3.30
N VAL A 404 5.70 0.60 2.63
CA VAL A 404 5.92 1.78 1.78
C VAL A 404 4.88 2.81 2.13
N ASP A 405 5.33 4.01 2.41
CA ASP A 405 4.48 5.16 2.65
C ASP A 405 4.72 6.23 1.60
N THR A 406 3.73 7.06 1.39
CA THR A 406 3.82 8.24 0.53
C THR A 406 3.66 9.51 1.36
N VAL A 407 4.39 10.55 0.97
CA VAL A 407 4.14 11.91 1.45
C VAL A 407 3.80 12.79 0.25
N TRP A 408 2.65 13.42 0.31
CA TRP A 408 2.18 14.39 -0.68
C TRP A 408 2.50 15.78 -0.19
N LEU A 409 3.21 16.55 -1.01
CA LEU A 409 3.61 17.93 -0.73
C LEU A 409 3.12 18.82 -1.86
N ALA A 410 2.27 19.79 -1.53
CA ALA A 410 1.88 20.85 -2.47
C ALA A 410 2.70 22.10 -2.22
N PHE A 411 2.99 22.85 -3.28
CA PHE A 411 3.76 24.09 -3.24
C PHE A 411 3.06 25.20 -4.04
N ASP A 412 3.49 26.43 -3.90
CA ASP A 412 2.99 27.53 -4.73
C ASP A 412 3.55 27.46 -6.17
N GLU A 413 4.79 26.97 -6.34
CA GLU A 413 5.48 26.85 -7.62
C GLU A 413 6.33 25.58 -7.66
N PRO A 414 6.52 24.95 -8.86
CA PRO A 414 7.29 23.72 -9.01
C PRO A 414 8.80 24.03 -9.12
N PHE A 415 9.43 24.43 -8.01
CA PHE A 415 10.84 24.82 -7.94
C PHE A 415 11.85 23.74 -8.38
N TRP A 416 11.41 22.48 -8.46
CA TRP A 416 12.23 21.34 -8.88
C TRP A 416 12.25 21.14 -10.40
N ARG A 417 11.31 21.75 -11.15
CA ARG A 417 11.28 21.70 -12.60
C ARG A 417 12.36 22.61 -13.15
N THR A 418 13.17 22.08 -14.04
CA THR A 418 14.22 22.84 -14.71
C THR A 418 13.63 23.56 -15.92
N ASP A 419 14.26 24.67 -16.32
CA ASP A 419 13.80 25.61 -17.32
C ASP A 419 13.13 25.00 -18.57
N ALA A 420 12.21 25.78 -19.11
CA ALA A 420 11.36 25.65 -20.28
C ALA A 420 12.00 25.17 -21.61
N ALA A 421 13.21 24.62 -21.62
CA ALA A 421 13.89 24.09 -22.80
C ALA A 421 13.89 22.56 -22.89
N ALA A 422 13.54 21.83 -21.81
CA ALA A 422 13.33 20.39 -21.86
C ALA A 422 11.93 20.09 -22.40
N SER A 423 11.84 19.35 -23.48
CA SER A 423 10.56 19.04 -24.16
C SER A 423 9.61 18.15 -23.35
N THR A 424 10.07 17.61 -22.23
CA THR A 424 9.30 16.83 -21.25
C THR A 424 9.97 16.96 -19.88
N ASP A 425 9.24 17.45 -18.87
CA ASP A 425 9.70 17.40 -17.49
C ASP A 425 9.74 15.94 -17.02
N PRO A 426 10.75 15.53 -16.23
CA PRO A 426 10.86 14.18 -15.71
C PRO A 426 9.77 13.91 -14.66
N VAL A 427 9.19 12.71 -14.70
CA VAL A 427 8.22 12.26 -13.71
C VAL A 427 8.92 11.87 -12.41
N PHE A 428 10.06 11.19 -12.52
CA PHE A 428 10.83 10.68 -11.39
C PHE A 428 12.03 11.56 -11.09
N LEU A 429 12.22 11.86 -9.81
CA LEU A 429 13.33 12.64 -9.29
C LEU A 429 14.01 11.82 -8.21
N SER A 430 15.30 11.53 -8.34
CA SER A 430 16.03 10.75 -7.34
C SER A 430 17.37 11.37 -6.97
N LEU A 431 17.92 10.86 -5.88
CA LEU A 431 19.20 11.30 -5.34
C LEU A 431 20.17 10.12 -5.27
N VAL A 432 21.42 10.40 -5.72
CA VAL A 432 22.54 9.46 -5.62
C VAL A 432 23.62 10.01 -4.70
N GLY A 433 24.33 9.11 -4.01
CA GLY A 433 25.37 9.44 -3.04
C GLY A 433 24.96 9.14 -1.60
N GLU A 434 25.17 10.04 -0.66
CA GLU A 434 24.67 9.92 0.71
C GLU A 434 23.20 10.29 0.75
N ILE A 435 22.33 9.28 0.55
CA ILE A 435 20.90 9.44 0.36
C ILE A 435 20.23 9.95 1.63
N PRO A 436 19.47 11.05 1.56
CA PRO A 436 18.66 11.52 2.67
C PRO A 436 17.47 10.59 2.92
N THR A 437 16.58 11.01 3.82
CA THR A 437 15.42 10.23 4.28
C THR A 437 14.48 9.76 3.15
N VAL A 438 14.35 10.54 2.08
CA VAL A 438 13.55 10.21 0.88
C VAL A 438 14.48 10.19 -0.32
N ALA A 439 14.62 9.02 -0.94
CA ALA A 439 15.52 8.81 -2.06
C ALA A 439 14.87 9.17 -3.42
N MET A 440 13.54 9.02 -3.50
CA MET A 440 12.79 9.19 -4.74
C MET A 440 11.54 10.05 -4.52
N TRP A 441 11.32 10.93 -5.48
CA TRP A 441 10.13 11.77 -5.58
C TRP A 441 9.47 11.59 -6.94
N ILE A 442 8.16 11.82 -6.99
CA ILE A 442 7.35 11.79 -8.21
C ILE A 442 6.72 13.17 -8.38
N ASP A 443 6.91 13.78 -9.53
CA ASP A 443 6.14 14.95 -9.91
C ASP A 443 4.72 14.52 -10.31
N ALA A 444 3.79 14.67 -9.39
CA ALA A 444 2.41 14.20 -9.57
C ALA A 444 1.67 15.01 -10.66
N GLY A 445 2.01 16.29 -10.85
CA GLY A 445 1.45 17.10 -11.92
C GLY A 445 1.87 16.53 -13.27
N VAL A 446 3.17 16.35 -13.50
CA VAL A 446 3.70 15.78 -14.75
C VAL A 446 3.15 14.38 -14.99
N ALA A 447 3.15 13.51 -13.97
CA ALA A 447 2.62 12.15 -14.08
C ALA A 447 1.16 12.13 -14.53
N ARG A 448 0.34 13.04 -14.02
CA ARG A 448 -1.09 13.20 -14.40
C ARG A 448 -1.33 14.07 -15.64
N GLY A 449 -0.29 14.71 -16.16
CA GLY A 449 -0.40 15.61 -17.32
C GLY A 449 -1.02 16.97 -16.98
N THR A 450 -0.76 17.46 -15.78
CA THR A 450 -1.21 18.76 -15.28
C THR A 450 -0.01 19.60 -14.86
N ASP A 451 -0.25 20.90 -14.57
CA ASP A 451 0.80 21.82 -14.14
C ASP A 451 0.88 21.98 -12.62
N GLU A 452 0.07 21.21 -11.85
CA GLU A 452 0.04 21.31 -10.40
C GLU A 452 1.43 21.09 -9.79
N PRO A 453 1.87 21.98 -8.87
CA PRO A 453 3.15 21.86 -8.20
C PRO A 453 3.06 20.91 -7.00
N VAL A 454 2.91 19.63 -7.28
CA VAL A 454 2.75 18.56 -6.27
C VAL A 454 3.82 17.51 -6.41
N LEU A 455 4.56 17.25 -5.32
CA LEU A 455 5.51 16.15 -5.21
C LEU A 455 4.98 15.03 -4.32
N VAL A 456 5.24 13.80 -4.73
CA VAL A 456 5.00 12.61 -3.92
C VAL A 456 6.34 11.97 -3.57
N GLY A 457 6.71 11.99 -2.29
CA GLY A 457 7.89 11.29 -1.81
C GLY A 457 7.57 9.84 -1.47
N ILE A 458 8.40 8.92 -1.96
CA ILE A 458 8.30 7.49 -1.66
C ILE A 458 9.22 7.16 -0.50
N ILE A 459 8.64 6.57 0.55
CA ILE A 459 9.34 6.23 1.79
C ILE A 459 9.16 4.74 2.04
N ALA A 460 10.26 3.99 2.07
CA ALA A 460 10.18 2.54 2.08
C ALA A 460 10.95 1.89 3.24
N ALA A 461 10.64 0.63 3.49
CA ALA A 461 11.36 -0.26 4.40
C ALA A 461 11.54 0.32 5.81
N GLY A 462 12.77 0.28 6.33
CA GLY A 462 13.09 0.75 7.68
C GLY A 462 12.87 2.26 7.88
N GLN A 463 12.97 3.06 6.81
CA GLN A 463 12.72 4.50 6.88
C GLN A 463 11.22 4.79 7.08
N ALA A 464 10.32 4.05 6.40
CA ALA A 464 8.89 4.20 6.58
C ALA A 464 8.50 3.99 8.04
N LEU A 465 8.89 2.86 8.64
CA LEU A 465 8.60 2.56 10.04
C LEU A 465 9.15 3.62 11.02
N ARG A 466 10.35 4.13 10.73
CA ARG A 466 10.98 5.18 11.56
C ARG A 466 10.18 6.48 11.47
N LEU A 467 9.73 6.85 10.28
CA LEU A 467 9.04 8.12 10.03
C LEU A 467 7.59 8.11 10.46
N GLU A 468 6.90 6.96 10.41
CA GLU A 468 5.54 6.83 10.94
C GLU A 468 5.44 7.20 12.42
N ALA A 469 6.51 6.93 13.20
CA ALA A 469 6.58 7.21 14.63
C ALA A 469 6.70 8.71 14.94
N LEU A 470 7.05 9.54 13.96
CA LEU A 470 7.24 10.98 14.16
C LEU A 470 5.90 11.73 14.11
N ASP A 471 5.80 12.83 14.87
CA ASP A 471 4.75 13.82 14.63
C ASP A 471 4.99 14.57 13.29
N ASP A 472 3.99 15.31 12.81
CA ASP A 472 4.07 15.96 11.49
C ASP A 472 5.15 17.05 11.41
N ARG A 473 5.50 17.67 12.54
CA ARG A 473 6.57 18.65 12.61
C ARG A 473 7.95 18.01 12.51
N GLU A 474 8.15 16.92 13.25
CA GLU A 474 9.42 16.15 13.22
C GLU A 474 9.59 15.46 11.87
N PHE A 475 8.49 14.93 11.33
CA PHE A 475 8.45 14.34 10.00
C PHE A 475 8.88 15.35 8.93
N ARG A 476 8.26 16.55 8.90
CA ARG A 476 8.62 17.61 7.96
C ARG A 476 10.11 17.96 8.02
N LYS A 477 10.67 18.09 9.22
CA LYS A 477 12.10 18.35 9.41
C LYS A 477 12.99 17.23 8.88
N ALA A 478 12.52 15.99 8.90
CA ALA A 478 13.27 14.85 8.40
C ALA A 478 13.22 14.73 6.87
N VAL A 479 12.13 15.17 6.24
CA VAL A 479 11.83 14.93 4.82
C VAL A 479 12.26 16.09 3.93
N LEU A 480 11.97 17.35 4.31
CA LEU A 480 12.24 18.51 3.45
C LEU A 480 13.72 18.70 3.06
N PRO A 481 14.73 18.36 3.89
CA PRO A 481 16.12 18.46 3.46
C PRO A 481 16.44 17.62 2.21
N GLY A 482 15.71 16.55 1.95
CA GLY A 482 15.83 15.75 0.72
C GLY A 482 15.43 16.48 -0.56
N LEU A 483 14.76 17.64 -0.46
CA LEU A 483 14.41 18.48 -1.61
C LEU A 483 15.43 19.57 -1.92
N GLU A 484 16.39 19.82 -1.01
CA GLU A 484 17.40 20.87 -1.18
C GLU A 484 18.21 20.72 -2.50
N PRO A 485 18.63 19.50 -2.92
CA PRO A 485 19.33 19.32 -4.18
C PRO A 485 18.52 19.72 -5.41
N PHE A 486 17.19 19.66 -5.33
CA PHE A 486 16.29 20.04 -6.43
C PHE A 486 15.93 21.53 -6.42
N ALA A 487 16.12 22.23 -5.30
CA ALA A 487 15.88 23.66 -5.17
C ALA A 487 17.09 24.52 -5.60
N ARG A 488 18.26 23.90 -5.76
CA ARG A 488 19.47 24.61 -6.22
C ARG A 488 19.37 24.81 -7.74
N VAL A 489 19.23 26.05 -8.15
CA VAL A 489 19.40 26.42 -9.55
C VAL A 489 20.87 26.23 -9.87
N ALA A 490 21.21 25.51 -10.93
CA ALA A 490 22.57 25.48 -11.43
C ALA A 490 22.90 26.91 -11.91
N ASP A 491 23.89 27.55 -11.26
CA ASP A 491 24.42 28.86 -11.65
C ASP A 491 25.07 28.85 -13.05
#